data_e0dfe60a9a313f6fbbf24396e982fca1
#
_entry.id   e0dfe60a9a313f6fbbf24396e982fca1
#
_cell.length_a   1.000
_cell.length_b   1.000
_cell.length_c   1.000
_cell.angle_alpha   90.00
_cell.angle_beta   90.00
_cell.angle_gamma   90.00
#
_symmetry.space_group_name_H-M   'P 1'
#
loop_
_entity.id
_entity.type
_entity.pdbx_description
1 polymer ?
#
loop_
_entity_poly.entity_id
_entity_poly.type
_entity_poly.pdbx_seq_one_letter_code
_entity_poly.pdbx_strand_id
1 'polypeptide(L)'
;MEGYYSSFDLSKALSEDLAGHTTQGAHGLNYHHPAPGDEGQTFFMPCKSIMGQGAMKGAVSQIKALGHKKALIVTDAVLVKVGAVQALTDTLDQASIAYAIYDGCEPNPTCGQVEAGLKKIKEENCDFVISFGGGSPHDCAKAIALTSTNGGDIRQMEGVDKSTKPMMTMVAVNTTAGTGAEMTRFCIITDETRHVKMAIVDWRVTPTLAVNDPKTMIGMPKSLTAATGMDALTHAIEAYVSTASNPVTDACAIRAMKLISAFLPTAVEDGKNLKARDMMAYAEFLAGMAFNSAGLGYVHAMAHQLGGMYNLPHGVCNAILLGPVQKYNAKYVPELFIDVAQALGFQCGEDKDLAVTKVLETIKLLKNRIGIPKNLRAFDKVKVEDFPLLAENAMKDACGATNPHQPTKEEVIQLFQEAYDQEDDESIEVANLQQQLAAAAARCKDSAVLKKAMVQLLQG
;
A
#
# COMPACT_ATOMS: atom_id res chain seq x y z
N MET A 1 40.86 15.53 20.33
CA MET A 1 39.59 14.76 20.30
C MET A 1 39.93 13.27 20.23
N GLU A 2 40.59 12.80 21.27
CA GLU A 2 40.87 11.38 21.49
C GLU A 2 40.22 11.02 22.83
N GLY A 3 39.32 10.02 22.84
CA GLY A 3 38.85 9.47 24.10
C GLY A 3 37.34 9.28 24.20
N TYR A 4 36.71 8.51 23.26
CA TYR A 4 35.35 7.95 23.46
C TYR A 4 35.15 6.64 22.71
N TYR A 5 36.15 5.82 22.52
CA TYR A 5 36.01 4.42 22.16
C TYR A 5 36.75 3.57 23.20
N SER A 6 36.13 3.43 24.39
CA SER A 6 36.49 2.30 25.25
C SER A 6 36.04 1.04 24.54
N SER A 7 36.95 0.10 24.39
CA SER A 7 36.81 -1.19 23.73
C SER A 7 35.51 -1.93 24.15
N PHE A 8 34.43 -1.72 23.41
CA PHE A 8 33.30 -2.62 23.43
C PHE A 8 33.75 -3.89 22.73
N ASP A 9 34.00 -4.94 23.46
CA ASP A 9 34.36 -6.24 22.91
C ASP A 9 33.13 -6.91 22.31
N LEU A 10 32.89 -6.60 21.04
CA LEU A 10 31.77 -7.14 20.27
C LEU A 10 31.79 -8.66 20.22
N SER A 11 32.99 -9.30 20.29
CA SER A 11 33.12 -10.75 20.24
C SER A 11 32.62 -11.39 21.54
N LYS A 12 32.84 -10.73 22.67
CA LYS A 12 32.36 -11.18 23.98
C LYS A 12 30.87 -10.94 24.15
N ALA A 13 30.36 -9.78 23.71
CA ALA A 13 28.92 -9.50 23.73
C ALA A 13 28.13 -10.48 22.84
N LEU A 14 28.63 -10.80 21.64
CA LEU A 14 28.02 -11.77 20.75
C LEU A 14 28.12 -13.21 21.28
N SER A 15 29.21 -13.58 21.99
CA SER A 15 29.33 -14.94 22.54
C SER A 15 28.48 -15.15 23.80
N GLU A 16 28.27 -14.14 24.62
CA GLU A 16 27.37 -14.20 25.79
C GLU A 16 25.91 -14.19 25.36
N ASP A 17 25.54 -13.45 24.30
CA ASP A 17 24.18 -13.44 23.74
C ASP A 17 23.84 -14.74 22.98
N LEU A 18 24.76 -15.31 22.22
CA LEU A 18 24.53 -16.55 21.48
C LEU A 18 24.51 -17.83 22.34
N ALA A 19 25.16 -17.83 23.49
CA ALA A 19 25.17 -18.99 24.39
C ALA A 19 23.90 -19.12 25.27
N GLY A 20 23.10 -18.08 25.41
CA GLY A 20 21.87 -18.03 26.19
C GLY A 20 20.56 -18.18 25.37
N HIS A 21 20.63 -18.13 24.08
CA HIS A 21 19.43 -18.09 23.22
C HIS A 21 19.17 -19.46 22.57
N THR A 22 18.61 -20.35 23.31
CA THR A 22 17.77 -21.41 22.76
C THR A 22 16.50 -20.74 22.24
N THR A 23 16.34 -20.60 20.91
CA THR A 23 15.12 -20.51 20.10
C THR A 23 13.87 -19.76 20.63
N GLN A 24 13.90 -19.13 21.78
CA GLN A 24 12.90 -18.15 22.23
C GLN A 24 13.52 -16.76 22.08
N GLY A 25 13.12 -16.05 21.04
CA GLY A 25 13.64 -14.73 20.72
C GLY A 25 13.53 -13.78 21.91
N ALA A 26 14.65 -13.28 22.41
CA ALA A 26 14.76 -12.45 23.61
C ALA A 26 14.06 -11.08 23.51
N HIS A 27 13.37 -10.78 22.44
CA HIS A 27 12.62 -9.53 22.23
C HIS A 27 11.33 -9.69 21.44
N GLY A 28 10.66 -10.86 21.47
CA GLY A 28 9.29 -10.99 20.93
C GLY A 28 9.15 -10.82 19.43
N LEU A 29 10.21 -10.95 18.64
CA LEU A 29 10.11 -11.05 17.19
C LEU A 29 10.01 -12.54 16.82
N ASN A 30 8.83 -12.96 16.39
CA ASN A 30 8.64 -14.31 15.87
C ASN A 30 9.21 -14.36 14.45
N TYR A 31 10.41 -14.94 14.30
CA TYR A 31 10.99 -15.20 12.99
C TYR A 31 10.35 -16.45 12.38
N HIS A 32 9.40 -16.26 11.50
CA HIS A 32 8.77 -17.32 10.71
C HIS A 32 9.23 -17.29 9.25
N HIS A 33 10.54 -17.14 9.05
CA HIS A 33 11.03 -17.34 7.70
C HIS A 33 11.13 -18.83 7.42
N PRO A 34 10.61 -19.33 6.28
CA PRO A 34 10.93 -20.67 5.86
C PRO A 34 12.45 -20.81 5.88
N ALA A 35 12.94 -21.98 6.30
CA ALA A 35 14.38 -22.27 6.21
C ALA A 35 14.86 -21.85 4.82
N PRO A 36 15.97 -21.09 4.71
CA PRO A 36 16.44 -20.66 3.41
C PRO A 36 16.58 -21.90 2.53
N GLY A 37 15.82 -21.95 1.44
CA GLY A 37 16.08 -22.90 0.35
C GLY A 37 17.48 -22.63 -0.21
N ASP A 38 17.98 -23.49 -1.06
CA ASP A 38 19.28 -23.31 -1.71
C ASP A 38 19.33 -22.09 -2.64
N GLU A 39 18.20 -21.42 -2.89
CA GLU A 39 18.04 -20.18 -3.65
C GLU A 39 17.78 -18.99 -2.73
N GLY A 40 18.58 -17.93 -2.87
CA GLY A 40 18.43 -16.71 -2.07
C GLY A 40 17.09 -16.00 -2.34
N GLN A 41 16.63 -15.17 -1.40
CA GLN A 41 15.43 -14.35 -1.57
C GLN A 41 15.75 -13.05 -2.30
N THR A 42 14.88 -12.65 -3.25
CA THR A 42 15.02 -11.40 -3.98
C THR A 42 14.29 -10.28 -3.22
N PHE A 43 15.00 -9.20 -2.92
CA PHE A 43 14.41 -7.97 -2.41
C PHE A 43 14.47 -6.88 -3.49
N PHE A 44 13.31 -6.34 -3.87
CA PHE A 44 13.22 -5.29 -4.88
C PHE A 44 13.37 -3.92 -4.22
N MET A 45 14.54 -3.30 -4.45
CA MET A 45 14.79 -1.95 -3.96
C MET A 45 13.88 -0.94 -4.66
N PRO A 46 13.25 -0.01 -3.92
CA PRO A 46 12.47 1.05 -4.53
C PRO A 46 13.40 2.03 -5.27
N CYS A 47 12.78 2.88 -6.10
CA CYS A 47 13.47 3.97 -6.75
C CYS A 47 13.99 5.01 -5.74
N LYS A 48 14.83 5.94 -6.21
CA LYS A 48 15.15 7.14 -5.43
C LYS A 48 13.87 7.89 -5.10
N SER A 49 13.62 8.14 -3.81
CA SER A 49 12.40 8.79 -3.35
C SER A 49 12.70 10.05 -2.57
N ILE A 50 11.96 11.12 -2.87
CA ILE A 50 12.01 12.39 -2.14
C ILE A 50 10.71 12.51 -1.35
N MET A 51 10.84 12.53 -0.03
CA MET A 51 9.74 12.44 0.91
C MET A 51 9.61 13.71 1.76
N GLY A 52 8.37 14.03 2.15
CA GLY A 52 8.07 15.10 3.11
C GLY A 52 7.73 16.44 2.49
N GLN A 53 7.42 17.41 3.35
CA GLN A 53 7.00 18.75 2.90
C GLN A 53 8.08 19.43 2.08
N GLY A 54 7.73 19.85 0.87
CA GLY A 54 8.63 20.50 -0.08
C GLY A 54 9.37 19.50 -0.98
N ALA A 55 9.02 18.22 -0.95
CA ALA A 55 9.59 17.20 -1.82
C ALA A 55 9.44 17.56 -3.31
N MET A 56 8.30 18.13 -3.70
CA MET A 56 8.07 18.62 -5.06
C MET A 56 9.13 19.65 -5.49
N LYS A 57 9.42 20.64 -4.64
CA LYS A 57 10.44 21.63 -4.93
C LYS A 57 11.85 21.01 -4.95
N GLY A 58 12.13 20.07 -4.04
CA GLY A 58 13.39 19.33 -4.00
C GLY A 58 13.62 18.44 -5.23
N ALA A 59 12.55 17.95 -5.85
CA ALA A 59 12.62 17.09 -7.03
C ALA A 59 13.15 17.80 -8.28
N VAL A 60 13.00 19.12 -8.41
CA VAL A 60 13.40 19.89 -9.59
C VAL A 60 14.84 19.67 -10.00
N SER A 61 15.75 19.76 -9.05
CA SER A 61 17.19 19.57 -9.31
C SER A 61 17.48 18.14 -9.78
N GLN A 62 16.73 17.16 -9.26
CA GLN A 62 16.86 15.76 -9.64
C GLN A 62 16.29 15.51 -11.04
N ILE A 63 15.12 16.09 -11.37
CA ILE A 63 14.52 16.00 -12.69
C ILE A 63 15.46 16.63 -13.73
N LYS A 64 16.03 17.80 -13.45
CA LYS A 64 17.05 18.43 -14.32
C LYS A 64 18.29 17.55 -14.52
N ALA A 65 18.74 16.89 -13.47
CA ALA A 65 19.92 16.01 -13.53
C ALA A 65 19.68 14.75 -14.40
N LEU A 66 18.43 14.37 -14.67
CA LEU A 66 18.10 13.28 -15.61
C LEU A 66 18.44 13.67 -17.07
N GLY A 67 18.57 14.98 -17.38
CA GLY A 67 19.03 15.46 -18.69
C GLY A 67 17.99 15.41 -19.81
N HIS A 68 16.74 15.11 -19.51
CA HIS A 68 15.63 15.08 -20.46
C HIS A 68 15.10 16.48 -20.78
N LYS A 69 14.43 16.60 -21.94
CA LYS A 69 14.02 17.91 -22.50
C LYS A 69 12.54 18.21 -22.31
N LYS A 70 11.68 17.21 -22.54
CA LYS A 70 10.23 17.43 -22.54
C LYS A 70 9.50 16.25 -21.91
N ALA A 71 8.75 16.51 -20.85
CA ALA A 71 7.92 15.52 -20.16
C ALA A 71 6.57 15.29 -20.85
N LEU A 72 6.06 14.06 -20.82
CA LEU A 72 4.63 13.82 -20.85
C LEU A 72 4.13 13.72 -19.41
N ILE A 73 3.31 14.67 -18.96
CA ILE A 73 2.62 14.58 -17.67
C ILE A 73 1.37 13.72 -17.88
N VAL A 74 1.34 12.55 -17.22
CA VAL A 74 0.22 11.60 -17.23
C VAL A 74 -0.58 11.78 -15.94
N THR A 75 -1.86 12.14 -16.08
CA THR A 75 -2.75 12.48 -14.94
C THR A 75 -4.21 12.19 -15.31
N ASP A 76 -5.13 12.53 -14.43
CA ASP A 76 -6.56 12.46 -14.68
C ASP A 76 -7.22 13.85 -14.83
N ALA A 77 -8.37 13.89 -15.49
CA ALA A 77 -9.09 15.14 -15.77
C ALA A 77 -9.59 15.85 -14.50
N VAL A 78 -9.80 15.10 -13.40
CA VAL A 78 -10.24 15.68 -12.12
C VAL A 78 -9.11 16.50 -11.50
N LEU A 79 -7.88 15.96 -11.46
CA LEU A 79 -6.72 16.66 -10.94
C LEU A 79 -6.37 17.91 -11.75
N VAL A 80 -6.56 17.87 -13.07
CA VAL A 80 -6.42 19.05 -13.95
C VAL A 80 -7.50 20.07 -13.60
N LYS A 81 -8.77 19.67 -13.55
CA LYS A 81 -9.92 20.55 -13.29
C LYS A 81 -9.86 21.25 -11.93
N VAL A 82 -9.38 20.57 -10.89
CA VAL A 82 -9.24 21.17 -9.55
C VAL A 82 -7.94 21.98 -9.40
N GLY A 83 -7.12 22.06 -10.44
CA GLY A 83 -5.88 22.83 -10.43
C GLY A 83 -4.72 22.18 -9.67
N ALA A 84 -4.83 20.89 -9.28
CA ALA A 84 -3.78 20.20 -8.52
C ALA A 84 -2.48 20.06 -9.31
N VAL A 85 -2.58 19.85 -10.64
CA VAL A 85 -1.43 19.71 -11.56
C VAL A 85 -0.64 21.02 -11.67
N GLN A 86 -1.26 22.19 -11.38
CA GLN A 86 -0.61 23.50 -11.48
C GLN A 86 0.64 23.60 -10.63
N ALA A 87 0.64 23.00 -9.43
CA ALA A 87 1.82 23.00 -8.56
C ALA A 87 3.04 22.31 -9.19
N LEU A 88 2.80 21.26 -10.00
CA LEU A 88 3.85 20.57 -10.76
C LEU A 88 4.28 21.45 -11.96
N THR A 89 3.33 21.95 -12.77
CA THR A 89 3.66 22.73 -13.97
C THR A 89 4.38 24.02 -13.62
N ASP A 90 3.97 24.76 -12.58
CA ASP A 90 4.69 25.94 -12.10
C ASP A 90 6.14 25.62 -11.72
N THR A 91 6.34 24.44 -11.12
CA THR A 91 7.66 23.95 -10.72
C THR A 91 8.53 23.63 -11.96
N LEU A 92 7.95 23.02 -13.00
CA LEU A 92 8.63 22.72 -14.27
C LEU A 92 8.93 24.00 -15.06
N ASP A 93 8.00 24.96 -15.11
CA ASP A 93 8.18 26.25 -15.77
C ASP A 93 9.35 27.04 -15.15
N GLN A 94 9.41 27.13 -13.82
CA GLN A 94 10.53 27.74 -13.09
C GLN A 94 11.87 27.02 -13.38
N ALA A 95 11.81 25.75 -13.69
CA ALA A 95 12.94 24.92 -14.04
C ALA A 95 13.30 24.98 -15.54
N SER A 96 12.48 25.62 -16.39
CA SER A 96 12.59 25.62 -17.83
C SER A 96 12.58 24.21 -18.45
N ILE A 97 11.76 23.31 -17.88
CA ILE A 97 11.51 21.96 -18.39
C ILE A 97 10.21 21.99 -19.16
N ALA A 98 10.26 21.68 -20.46
CA ALA A 98 9.06 21.63 -21.28
C ALA A 98 8.20 20.41 -20.92
N TYR A 99 6.88 20.53 -21.15
CA TYR A 99 5.94 19.43 -20.93
C TYR A 99 4.75 19.47 -21.88
N ALA A 100 4.09 18.34 -22.00
CA ALA A 100 2.73 18.19 -22.51
C ALA A 100 1.89 17.45 -21.47
N ILE A 101 0.57 17.66 -21.44
CA ILE A 101 -0.32 17.01 -20.48
C ILE A 101 -1.18 15.98 -21.22
N TYR A 102 -1.26 14.78 -20.67
CA TYR A 102 -2.22 13.72 -20.99
C TYR A 102 -3.07 13.46 -19.76
N ASP A 103 -4.31 13.90 -19.78
CA ASP A 103 -5.28 13.83 -18.69
C ASP A 103 -6.37 12.77 -18.91
N GLY A 104 -6.11 11.85 -19.83
CA GLY A 104 -7.04 10.78 -20.20
C GLY A 104 -7.06 9.57 -19.27
N CYS A 105 -6.38 9.61 -18.12
CA CYS A 105 -6.45 8.51 -17.16
C CYS A 105 -7.78 8.51 -16.40
N GLU A 106 -8.39 7.33 -16.31
CA GLU A 106 -9.56 7.08 -15.49
C GLU A 106 -9.23 6.07 -14.38
N PRO A 107 -10.08 5.94 -13.35
CA PRO A 107 -9.98 4.83 -12.40
C PRO A 107 -9.97 3.48 -13.14
N ASN A 108 -9.03 2.59 -12.76
CA ASN A 108 -8.77 1.33 -13.49
C ASN A 108 -8.33 1.57 -14.95
N PRO A 109 -7.13 2.09 -15.18
CA PRO A 109 -6.66 2.48 -16.51
C PRO A 109 -6.72 1.32 -17.50
N THR A 110 -7.01 1.65 -18.77
CA THR A 110 -7.26 0.67 -19.82
C THR A 110 -6.17 0.63 -20.87
N CYS A 111 -6.13 -0.45 -21.67
CA CYS A 111 -5.20 -0.55 -22.81
C CYS A 111 -5.40 0.59 -23.81
N GLY A 112 -6.65 0.99 -24.07
CA GLY A 112 -6.94 2.13 -24.95
C GLY A 112 -6.38 3.45 -24.45
N GLN A 113 -6.38 3.68 -23.12
CA GLN A 113 -5.77 4.86 -22.51
C GLN A 113 -4.24 4.85 -22.66
N VAL A 114 -3.61 3.68 -22.55
CA VAL A 114 -2.17 3.51 -22.80
C VAL A 114 -1.83 3.86 -24.25
N GLU A 115 -2.61 3.35 -25.21
CA GLU A 115 -2.43 3.65 -26.64
C GLU A 115 -2.56 5.16 -26.93
N ALA A 116 -3.55 5.82 -26.32
CA ALA A 116 -3.73 7.27 -26.47
C ALA A 116 -2.54 8.06 -25.88
N GLY A 117 -2.01 7.65 -24.74
CA GLY A 117 -0.80 8.23 -24.15
C GLY A 117 0.45 8.03 -25.01
N LEU A 118 0.61 6.83 -25.59
CA LEU A 118 1.70 6.56 -26.56
C LEU A 118 1.63 7.43 -27.81
N LYS A 119 0.43 7.67 -28.32
CA LYS A 119 0.22 8.60 -29.43
C LYS A 119 0.65 10.00 -29.02
N LYS A 120 0.27 10.46 -27.83
CA LYS A 120 0.63 11.79 -27.31
C LYS A 120 2.14 11.96 -27.14
N ILE A 121 2.88 10.96 -26.64
CA ILE A 121 4.36 11.00 -26.57
C ILE A 121 4.97 11.29 -27.93
N LYS A 122 4.50 10.61 -28.98
CA LYS A 122 5.04 10.75 -30.36
C LYS A 122 4.71 12.12 -30.96
N GLU A 123 3.45 12.57 -30.84
CA GLU A 123 3.00 13.86 -31.37
C GLU A 123 3.72 15.04 -30.72
N GLU A 124 3.95 14.96 -29.42
CA GLU A 124 4.57 16.03 -28.63
C GLU A 124 6.10 15.90 -28.54
N ASN A 125 6.69 14.84 -29.08
CA ASN A 125 8.12 14.54 -28.99
C ASN A 125 8.63 14.56 -27.53
N CYS A 126 7.89 13.94 -26.60
CA CYS A 126 8.30 13.80 -25.23
C CYS A 126 9.36 12.71 -25.09
N ASP A 127 10.39 12.94 -24.26
CA ASP A 127 11.53 12.04 -24.06
C ASP A 127 11.60 11.42 -22.64
N PHE A 128 10.64 11.77 -21.76
CA PHE A 128 10.41 11.13 -20.47
C PHE A 128 8.96 11.33 -19.98
N VAL A 129 8.57 10.63 -18.95
CA VAL A 129 7.22 10.66 -18.39
C VAL A 129 7.26 11.18 -16.96
N ILE A 130 6.29 12.02 -16.61
CA ILE A 130 5.97 12.37 -15.22
C ILE A 130 4.55 11.91 -14.95
N SER A 131 4.31 10.99 -14.04
CA SER A 131 2.95 10.73 -13.56
C SER A 131 2.62 11.67 -12.41
N PHE A 132 1.41 12.23 -12.41
CA PHE A 132 0.89 13.05 -11.33
C PHE A 132 -0.48 12.53 -10.93
N GLY A 133 -0.56 11.88 -9.75
CA GLY A 133 -1.81 11.28 -9.28
C GLY A 133 -1.61 10.16 -8.28
N GLY A 134 -2.63 9.33 -8.13
CA GLY A 134 -2.57 8.10 -7.35
C GLY A 134 -2.23 6.88 -8.22
N GLY A 135 -2.69 5.69 -7.79
CA GLY A 135 -2.38 4.41 -8.46
C GLY A 135 -2.69 4.41 -9.97
N SER A 136 -3.89 4.86 -10.36
CA SER A 136 -4.31 4.79 -11.78
C SER A 136 -3.44 5.63 -12.72
N PRO A 137 -3.16 6.93 -12.45
CA PRO A 137 -2.19 7.69 -13.24
C PRO A 137 -0.77 7.09 -13.22
N HIS A 138 -0.32 6.52 -12.09
CA HIS A 138 0.99 5.86 -12.03
C HIS A 138 1.04 4.62 -12.91
N ASP A 139 0.05 3.74 -12.83
CA ASP A 139 -0.01 2.52 -13.63
C ASP A 139 -0.15 2.83 -15.13
N CYS A 140 -1.01 3.78 -15.50
CA CYS A 140 -1.12 4.23 -16.89
C CYS A 140 0.23 4.77 -17.41
N ALA A 141 0.91 5.59 -16.62
CA ALA A 141 2.22 6.15 -16.98
C ALA A 141 3.31 5.08 -17.10
N LYS A 142 3.35 4.09 -16.20
CA LYS A 142 4.24 2.93 -16.28
C LYS A 142 4.01 2.16 -17.58
N ALA A 143 2.75 1.85 -17.89
CA ALA A 143 2.39 1.14 -19.11
C ALA A 143 2.79 1.92 -20.38
N ILE A 144 2.52 3.24 -20.42
CA ILE A 144 2.94 4.13 -21.49
C ILE A 144 4.48 4.12 -21.63
N ALA A 145 5.20 4.31 -20.51
CA ALA A 145 6.66 4.36 -20.50
C ALA A 145 7.28 3.01 -20.92
N LEU A 146 6.71 1.87 -20.48
CA LEU A 146 7.17 0.54 -20.85
C LEU A 146 6.95 0.25 -22.33
N THR A 147 5.74 0.49 -22.83
CA THR A 147 5.37 0.21 -24.22
C THR A 147 6.13 1.12 -25.19
N SER A 148 6.46 2.36 -24.80
CA SER A 148 7.23 3.29 -25.63
C SER A 148 8.63 2.76 -25.99
N THR A 149 9.27 1.96 -25.11
CA THR A 149 10.61 1.41 -25.32
C THR A 149 10.61 -0.03 -25.82
N ASN A 150 9.62 -0.83 -25.40
CA ASN A 150 9.53 -2.24 -25.79
C ASN A 150 8.76 -2.43 -27.11
N GLY A 151 7.88 -1.49 -27.46
CA GLY A 151 7.00 -1.61 -28.62
C GLY A 151 5.87 -2.62 -28.42
N GLY A 152 5.06 -2.82 -29.44
CA GLY A 152 3.96 -3.78 -29.39
C GLY A 152 2.72 -3.29 -28.64
N ASP A 153 1.95 -4.23 -28.16
CA ASP A 153 0.74 -4.04 -27.36
C ASP A 153 1.05 -4.30 -25.88
N ILE A 154 0.57 -3.47 -24.99
CA ILE A 154 0.77 -3.62 -23.53
C ILE A 154 0.26 -4.98 -23.02
N ARG A 155 -0.74 -5.60 -23.68
CA ARG A 155 -1.25 -6.94 -23.36
C ARG A 155 -0.18 -8.02 -23.43
N GLN A 156 0.88 -7.83 -24.22
CA GLN A 156 2.02 -8.76 -24.31
C GLN A 156 2.93 -8.72 -23.09
N MET A 157 2.78 -7.71 -22.25
CA MET A 157 3.58 -7.53 -21.02
C MET A 157 2.89 -8.11 -19.78
N GLU A 158 1.69 -8.70 -19.91
CA GLU A 158 0.99 -9.36 -18.80
C GLU A 158 1.82 -10.50 -18.20
N GLY A 159 1.94 -10.53 -16.88
CA GLY A 159 2.68 -11.54 -16.12
C GLY A 159 3.99 -11.00 -15.53
N VAL A 160 4.91 -11.91 -15.21
CA VAL A 160 6.15 -11.58 -14.49
C VAL A 160 7.32 -11.45 -15.47
N ASP A 161 8.06 -10.32 -15.39
CA ASP A 161 9.31 -10.03 -16.12
C ASP A 161 9.22 -10.27 -17.65
N LYS A 162 8.11 -9.84 -18.26
CA LYS A 162 7.86 -10.02 -19.69
C LYS A 162 8.54 -8.97 -20.56
N SER A 163 8.90 -7.82 -20.03
CA SER A 163 9.59 -6.78 -20.79
C SER A 163 11.04 -7.18 -21.08
N THR A 164 11.58 -6.68 -22.18
CA THR A 164 12.97 -6.95 -22.60
C THR A 164 13.89 -5.74 -22.45
N LYS A 165 13.31 -4.56 -22.32
CA LYS A 165 14.02 -3.28 -22.18
C LYS A 165 13.47 -2.49 -20.99
N PRO A 166 14.31 -1.68 -20.31
CA PRO A 166 13.81 -0.73 -19.33
C PRO A 166 12.75 0.19 -19.94
N MET A 167 11.78 0.59 -19.13
CA MET A 167 10.82 1.61 -19.54
C MET A 167 11.51 2.97 -19.80
N MET A 168 10.84 3.86 -20.52
CA MET A 168 11.24 5.27 -20.63
C MET A 168 11.38 5.87 -19.23
N THR A 169 12.36 6.75 -19.02
CA THR A 169 12.56 7.42 -17.73
C THR A 169 11.24 7.97 -17.20
N MET A 170 10.90 7.61 -15.97
CA MET A 170 9.66 8.02 -15.32
C MET A 170 9.91 8.64 -13.95
N VAL A 171 9.28 9.79 -13.72
CA VAL A 171 9.15 10.43 -12.41
C VAL A 171 7.72 10.26 -11.92
N ALA A 172 7.54 9.71 -10.74
CA ALA A 172 6.22 9.54 -10.15
C ALA A 172 5.97 10.58 -9.05
N VAL A 173 4.99 11.46 -9.24
CA VAL A 173 4.57 12.45 -8.26
C VAL A 173 3.25 11.99 -7.65
N ASN A 174 3.33 11.51 -6.42
CA ASN A 174 2.22 10.87 -5.76
C ASN A 174 1.26 11.88 -5.09
N THR A 175 -0.04 11.63 -5.20
CA THR A 175 -1.10 12.44 -4.60
C THR A 175 -2.01 11.66 -3.66
N THR A 176 -1.74 10.38 -3.43
CA THR A 176 -2.50 9.50 -2.55
C THR A 176 -1.59 8.80 -1.54
N ALA A 177 -2.14 8.30 -0.46
CA ALA A 177 -1.39 7.53 0.53
C ALA A 177 -2.03 6.14 0.68
N GLY A 178 -1.74 5.25 -0.27
CA GLY A 178 -2.36 3.90 -0.29
C GLY A 178 -1.64 2.87 -1.14
N THR A 179 -1.50 3.12 -2.43
CA THR A 179 -1.15 2.09 -3.42
C THR A 179 0.34 1.72 -3.50
N GLY A 180 1.25 2.63 -3.12
CA GLY A 180 2.69 2.46 -3.33
C GLY A 180 3.10 2.36 -4.81
N ALA A 181 2.21 2.74 -5.73
CA ALA A 181 2.47 2.59 -7.16
C ALA A 181 3.64 3.45 -7.65
N GLU A 182 3.95 4.56 -6.95
CA GLU A 182 5.07 5.44 -7.29
C GLU A 182 6.44 4.79 -7.06
N MET A 183 6.50 3.63 -6.36
CA MET A 183 7.78 3.02 -6.01
C MET A 183 7.85 1.51 -6.25
N THR A 184 6.76 0.89 -6.71
CA THR A 184 6.66 -0.56 -6.88
C THR A 184 6.88 -1.02 -8.32
N ARG A 185 7.14 -2.32 -8.48
CA ARG A 185 7.28 -3.03 -9.77
C ARG A 185 5.95 -3.51 -10.35
N PHE A 186 4.83 -3.13 -9.76
CA PHE A 186 3.49 -3.50 -10.20
C PHE A 186 2.89 -2.42 -11.11
N CYS A 187 2.16 -2.87 -12.12
CA CYS A 187 1.40 -2.01 -13.02
C CYS A 187 0.13 -2.76 -13.44
N ILE A 188 -1.03 -2.24 -13.06
CA ILE A 188 -2.32 -2.89 -13.29
C ILE A 188 -3.10 -2.16 -14.37
N ILE A 189 -3.33 -2.83 -15.49
CA ILE A 189 -4.04 -2.28 -16.66
C ILE A 189 -5.25 -3.16 -16.98
N THR A 190 -6.39 -2.55 -17.23
CA THR A 190 -7.60 -3.25 -17.64
C THR A 190 -7.57 -3.52 -19.14
N ASP A 191 -7.68 -4.78 -19.52
CA ASP A 191 -7.98 -5.17 -20.89
C ASP A 191 -9.50 -5.13 -21.09
N GLU A 192 -9.97 -4.11 -21.80
CA GLU A 192 -11.40 -3.89 -22.07
C GLU A 192 -11.98 -4.98 -22.96
N THR A 193 -11.15 -5.66 -23.75
CA THR A 193 -11.62 -6.70 -24.68
C THR A 193 -11.89 -8.02 -23.97
N ARG A 194 -11.11 -8.34 -22.94
CA ARG A 194 -11.26 -9.54 -22.11
C ARG A 194 -12.01 -9.28 -20.80
N HIS A 195 -12.24 -8.01 -20.45
CA HIS A 195 -12.80 -7.59 -19.16
C HIS A 195 -12.01 -8.10 -17.95
N VAL A 196 -10.67 -8.06 -18.04
CA VAL A 196 -9.76 -8.50 -16.98
C VAL A 196 -8.78 -7.41 -16.59
N LYS A 197 -8.39 -7.39 -15.32
CA LYS A 197 -7.27 -6.60 -14.83
C LYS A 197 -5.99 -7.40 -15.04
N MET A 198 -5.16 -6.96 -15.96
CA MET A 198 -3.85 -7.53 -16.22
C MET A 198 -2.86 -7.04 -15.17
N ALA A 199 -2.15 -7.96 -14.54
CA ALA A 199 -1.02 -7.63 -13.68
C ALA A 199 0.29 -7.71 -14.49
N ILE A 200 0.96 -6.59 -14.63
CA ILE A 200 2.30 -6.48 -15.16
C ILE A 200 3.22 -6.32 -13.95
N VAL A 201 4.01 -7.36 -13.66
CA VAL A 201 4.90 -7.43 -12.50
C VAL A 201 6.33 -7.50 -13.02
N ASP A 202 6.97 -6.34 -13.17
CA ASP A 202 8.30 -6.28 -13.80
C ASP A 202 9.16 -5.21 -13.08
N TRP A 203 10.36 -5.59 -12.66
CA TRP A 203 11.26 -4.64 -11.99
C TRP A 203 11.61 -3.42 -12.86
N ARG A 204 11.47 -3.55 -14.18
CA ARG A 204 11.75 -2.47 -15.15
C ARG A 204 10.65 -1.41 -15.23
N VAL A 205 9.48 -1.63 -14.58
CA VAL A 205 8.43 -0.60 -14.45
C VAL A 205 8.52 0.18 -13.12
N THR A 206 9.55 -0.08 -12.31
CA THR A 206 9.83 0.74 -11.14
C THR A 206 10.26 2.14 -11.59
N PRO A 207 9.58 3.22 -11.16
CA PRO A 207 9.94 4.58 -11.56
C PRO A 207 11.39 4.95 -11.22
N THR A 208 11.97 5.85 -11.98
CA THR A 208 13.36 6.33 -11.75
C THR A 208 13.45 7.22 -10.50
N LEU A 209 12.40 8.01 -10.26
CA LEU A 209 12.29 8.94 -9.14
C LEU A 209 10.85 8.99 -8.66
N ALA A 210 10.64 8.88 -7.34
CA ALA A 210 9.35 9.11 -6.70
C ALA A 210 9.37 10.41 -5.88
N VAL A 211 8.24 11.10 -5.83
CA VAL A 211 8.05 12.35 -5.10
C VAL A 211 6.79 12.25 -4.26
N ASN A 212 6.94 12.22 -2.95
CA ASN A 212 5.88 12.12 -1.96
C ASN A 212 5.82 13.41 -1.12
N ASP A 213 5.16 14.45 -1.64
CA ASP A 213 4.93 15.70 -0.91
C ASP A 213 3.53 15.67 -0.27
N PRO A 214 3.39 15.71 1.06
CA PRO A 214 2.07 15.68 1.71
C PRO A 214 1.15 16.84 1.28
N LYS A 215 1.71 17.90 0.69
CA LYS A 215 0.92 19.01 0.15
C LYS A 215 0.10 18.59 -1.09
N THR A 216 0.58 17.62 -1.87
CA THR A 216 -0.19 17.09 -3.02
C THR A 216 -1.39 16.26 -2.58
N MET A 217 -1.41 15.82 -1.31
CA MET A 217 -2.45 14.95 -0.74
C MET A 217 -3.54 15.72 0.03
N ILE A 218 -3.38 17.04 0.25
CA ILE A 218 -4.36 17.86 1.03
C ILE A 218 -5.74 17.85 0.39
N GLY A 219 -5.81 17.81 -0.94
CA GLY A 219 -7.06 17.82 -1.70
C GLY A 219 -7.82 16.51 -1.72
N MET A 220 -7.28 15.43 -1.15
CA MET A 220 -7.96 14.13 -1.13
C MET A 220 -9.28 14.20 -0.35
N PRO A 221 -10.41 13.75 -0.93
CA PRO A 221 -11.67 13.57 -0.20
C PRO A 221 -11.50 12.60 0.99
N LYS A 222 -12.33 12.77 2.01
CA LYS A 222 -12.33 11.88 3.19
C LYS A 222 -12.50 10.40 2.82
N SER A 223 -13.44 10.12 1.92
CA SER A 223 -13.69 8.75 1.44
C SER A 223 -12.47 8.12 0.73
N LEU A 224 -11.77 8.92 -0.09
CA LEU A 224 -10.54 8.44 -0.75
C LEU A 224 -9.41 8.26 0.26
N THR A 225 -9.25 9.19 1.22
CA THR A 225 -8.26 9.06 2.30
C THR A 225 -8.49 7.79 3.12
N ALA A 226 -9.75 7.50 3.47
CA ALA A 226 -10.13 6.30 4.21
C ALA A 226 -9.82 5.03 3.41
N ALA A 227 -10.26 4.98 2.15
CA ALA A 227 -10.07 3.82 1.28
C ALA A 227 -8.58 3.53 1.04
N THR A 228 -7.78 4.54 0.68
CA THR A 228 -6.35 4.36 0.41
C THR A 228 -5.55 4.04 1.68
N GLY A 229 -5.91 4.62 2.83
CA GLY A 229 -5.26 4.28 4.09
C GLY A 229 -5.54 2.87 4.57
N MET A 230 -6.76 2.35 4.36
CA MET A 230 -7.08 0.94 4.61
C MET A 230 -6.39 0.00 3.62
N ASP A 231 -6.21 0.43 2.38
CA ASP A 231 -5.43 -0.27 1.38
C ASP A 231 -3.97 -0.45 1.83
N ALA A 232 -3.33 0.63 2.28
CA ALA A 232 -1.99 0.58 2.85
C ALA A 232 -1.89 -0.32 4.10
N LEU A 233 -2.93 -0.34 4.96
CA LEU A 233 -2.99 -1.27 6.09
C LEU A 233 -3.08 -2.72 5.63
N THR A 234 -3.87 -2.99 4.61
CA THR A 234 -3.99 -4.31 4.01
C THR A 234 -2.67 -4.77 3.41
N HIS A 235 -1.99 -3.92 2.65
CA HIS A 235 -0.64 -4.17 2.13
C HIS A 235 0.32 -4.58 3.24
N ALA A 236 0.35 -3.80 4.34
CA ALA A 236 1.27 -4.05 5.45
C ALA A 236 0.98 -5.37 6.16
N ILE A 237 -0.30 -5.68 6.43
CA ILE A 237 -0.67 -6.91 7.14
C ILE A 237 -0.44 -8.13 6.22
N GLU A 238 -0.88 -8.09 4.97
CA GLU A 238 -0.68 -9.22 4.03
C GLU A 238 0.80 -9.48 3.79
N ALA A 239 1.61 -8.43 3.58
CA ALA A 239 3.06 -8.59 3.43
C ALA A 239 3.73 -9.20 4.68
N TYR A 240 3.26 -8.86 5.88
CA TYR A 240 3.81 -9.38 7.13
C TYR A 240 3.51 -10.86 7.33
N VAL A 241 2.27 -11.29 7.03
CA VAL A 241 1.86 -12.69 7.17
C VAL A 241 2.20 -13.54 5.94
N SER A 242 2.75 -12.96 4.90
CA SER A 242 3.11 -13.61 3.63
C SER A 242 4.16 -14.70 3.83
N THR A 243 4.04 -15.80 3.08
CA THR A 243 5.08 -16.86 3.03
C THR A 243 6.40 -16.39 2.40
N ALA A 244 6.40 -15.26 1.69
CA ALA A 244 7.59 -14.63 1.10
C ALA A 244 8.12 -13.44 1.94
N SER A 245 7.61 -13.24 3.16
CA SER A 245 8.12 -12.21 4.07
C SER A 245 9.59 -12.46 4.44
N ASN A 246 10.28 -11.40 4.84
CA ASN A 246 11.67 -11.46 5.29
C ASN A 246 11.95 -10.29 6.27
N PRO A 247 13.07 -10.30 7.01
CA PRO A 247 13.34 -9.28 8.02
C PRO A 247 13.26 -7.83 7.52
N VAL A 248 13.53 -7.56 6.25
CA VAL A 248 13.42 -6.21 5.66
C VAL A 248 11.96 -5.83 5.44
N THR A 249 11.19 -6.75 4.85
CA THR A 249 9.74 -6.53 4.61
C THR A 249 8.99 -6.41 5.92
N ASP A 250 9.35 -7.21 6.94
CA ASP A 250 8.72 -7.21 8.26
C ASP A 250 8.94 -5.87 8.98
N ALA A 251 10.16 -5.37 8.98
CA ALA A 251 10.47 -4.08 9.59
C ALA A 251 9.65 -2.94 8.94
N CYS A 252 9.49 -2.98 7.60
CA CYS A 252 8.68 -2.03 6.86
C CYS A 252 7.19 -2.17 7.18
N ALA A 253 6.65 -3.39 7.16
CA ALA A 253 5.24 -3.69 7.42
C ALA A 253 4.83 -3.27 8.85
N ILE A 254 5.61 -3.66 9.85
CA ILE A 254 5.37 -3.28 11.26
C ILE A 254 5.38 -1.76 11.43
N ARG A 255 6.32 -1.06 10.81
CA ARG A 255 6.37 0.40 10.90
C ARG A 255 5.21 1.06 10.18
N ALA A 256 4.78 0.53 9.02
CA ALA A 256 3.62 1.00 8.29
C ALA A 256 2.34 0.88 9.15
N MET A 257 2.08 -0.29 9.72
CA MET A 257 0.92 -0.53 10.60
C MET A 257 0.87 0.46 11.78
N LYS A 258 2.00 0.71 12.45
CA LYS A 258 2.10 1.70 13.54
C LYS A 258 1.74 3.11 13.10
N LEU A 259 2.19 3.54 11.93
CA LEU A 259 1.89 4.88 11.42
C LEU A 259 0.42 4.99 10.99
N ILE A 260 -0.13 3.97 10.30
CA ILE A 260 -1.51 3.98 9.84
C ILE A 260 -2.46 4.03 11.04
N SER A 261 -2.27 3.14 12.02
CA SER A 261 -3.07 3.11 13.24
C SER A 261 -3.08 4.47 13.95
N ALA A 262 -1.93 5.14 14.01
CA ALA A 262 -1.80 6.42 14.70
C ALA A 262 -2.35 7.63 13.93
N PHE A 263 -2.29 7.64 12.59
CA PHE A 263 -2.50 8.86 11.82
C PHE A 263 -3.65 8.79 10.81
N LEU A 264 -4.11 7.62 10.40
CA LEU A 264 -5.21 7.51 9.43
C LEU A 264 -6.50 8.17 9.92
N PRO A 265 -6.98 7.97 11.16
CA PRO A 265 -8.16 8.65 11.63
C PRO A 265 -8.04 10.18 11.52
N THR A 266 -6.92 10.73 11.96
CA THR A 266 -6.68 12.19 11.88
C THR A 266 -6.62 12.67 10.43
N ALA A 267 -5.98 11.91 9.53
CA ALA A 267 -5.91 12.28 8.11
C ALA A 267 -7.29 12.29 7.44
N VAL A 268 -8.22 11.42 7.87
CA VAL A 268 -9.61 11.39 7.39
C VAL A 268 -10.44 12.53 7.99
N GLU A 269 -10.33 12.76 9.29
CA GLU A 269 -11.08 13.79 10.03
C GLU A 269 -10.66 15.20 9.59
N ASP A 270 -9.36 15.45 9.55
CA ASP A 270 -8.74 16.72 9.13
C ASP A 270 -7.78 16.50 7.96
N GLY A 271 -8.31 16.49 6.73
CA GLY A 271 -7.53 16.32 5.51
C GLY A 271 -6.48 17.39 5.26
N LYS A 272 -6.50 18.50 5.99
CA LYS A 272 -5.50 19.58 5.91
C LYS A 272 -4.38 19.43 6.93
N ASN A 273 -4.43 18.44 7.80
CA ASN A 273 -3.39 18.14 8.77
C ASN A 273 -2.14 17.59 8.05
N LEU A 274 -1.20 18.49 7.75
CA LEU A 274 0.03 18.14 7.03
C LEU A 274 0.85 17.07 7.74
N LYS A 275 0.84 17.05 9.09
CA LYS A 275 1.57 16.02 9.83
C LYS A 275 0.96 14.65 9.63
N ALA A 276 -0.37 14.55 9.68
CA ALA A 276 -1.06 13.29 9.43
C ALA A 276 -0.88 12.84 7.96
N ARG A 277 -0.98 13.75 7.00
CA ARG A 277 -0.70 13.46 5.59
C ARG A 277 0.72 12.95 5.36
N ASP A 278 1.71 13.62 5.97
CA ASP A 278 3.12 13.23 5.88
C ASP A 278 3.36 11.84 6.45
N MET A 279 2.79 11.55 7.63
CA MET A 279 2.93 10.23 8.24
C MET A 279 2.22 9.13 7.46
N MET A 280 1.07 9.45 6.82
CA MET A 280 0.39 8.50 5.95
C MET A 280 1.17 8.25 4.64
N ALA A 281 1.85 9.27 4.07
CA ALA A 281 2.73 9.09 2.92
C ALA A 281 3.92 8.17 3.26
N TYR A 282 4.54 8.34 4.43
CA TYR A 282 5.57 7.40 4.89
C TYR A 282 5.02 6.00 5.15
N ALA A 283 3.81 5.90 5.69
CA ALA A 283 3.19 4.60 5.99
C ALA A 283 2.90 3.80 4.72
N GLU A 284 2.32 4.45 3.74
CA GLU A 284 2.06 3.86 2.42
C GLU A 284 3.36 3.43 1.72
N PHE A 285 4.39 4.29 1.72
CA PHE A 285 5.69 3.96 1.15
C PHE A 285 6.33 2.75 1.82
N LEU A 286 6.27 2.65 3.16
CA LEU A 286 6.76 1.48 3.89
C LEU A 286 5.94 0.22 3.60
N ALA A 287 4.61 0.33 3.51
CA ALA A 287 3.77 -0.79 3.09
C ALA A 287 4.11 -1.25 1.66
N GLY A 288 4.39 -0.28 0.76
CA GLY A 288 4.91 -0.51 -0.59
C GLY A 288 6.22 -1.28 -0.59
N MET A 289 7.19 -0.87 0.24
CA MET A 289 8.47 -1.59 0.40
C MET A 289 8.27 -3.03 0.87
N ALA A 290 7.30 -3.26 1.75
CA ALA A 290 7.01 -4.58 2.26
C ALA A 290 6.43 -5.48 1.15
N PHE A 291 5.26 -5.11 0.59
CA PHE A 291 4.56 -5.99 -0.35
C PHE A 291 5.26 -6.11 -1.71
N ASN A 292 6.04 -5.12 -2.13
CA ASN A 292 6.79 -5.18 -3.38
C ASN A 292 7.74 -6.39 -3.46
N SER A 293 8.18 -6.90 -2.31
CA SER A 293 9.05 -8.08 -2.20
C SER A 293 8.34 -9.28 -1.57
N ALA A 294 7.53 -9.08 -0.53
CA ALA A 294 6.81 -10.15 0.14
C ALA A 294 5.56 -10.64 -0.60
N GLY A 295 5.06 -9.90 -1.59
CA GLY A 295 3.77 -10.18 -2.21
C GLY A 295 2.60 -9.82 -1.28
N LEU A 296 1.41 -10.33 -1.63
CA LEU A 296 0.14 -10.04 -1.00
C LEU A 296 -0.58 -11.35 -0.61
N GLY A 297 -1.91 -11.31 -0.51
CA GLY A 297 -2.70 -12.46 -0.13
C GLY A 297 -4.12 -12.45 -0.70
N TYR A 298 -5.01 -13.21 -0.07
CA TYR A 298 -6.38 -13.37 -0.53
C TYR A 298 -7.27 -12.16 -0.30
N VAL A 299 -6.89 -11.18 0.54
CA VAL A 299 -7.64 -9.90 0.58
C VAL A 299 -7.58 -9.24 -0.78
N HIS A 300 -6.37 -9.06 -1.33
CA HIS A 300 -6.20 -8.46 -2.66
C HIS A 300 -6.76 -9.34 -3.78
N ALA A 301 -6.49 -10.64 -3.75
CA ALA A 301 -6.99 -11.58 -4.75
C ALA A 301 -8.52 -11.54 -4.87
N MET A 302 -9.24 -11.42 -3.76
CA MET A 302 -10.69 -11.30 -3.72
C MET A 302 -11.18 -9.89 -4.08
N ALA A 303 -10.50 -8.85 -3.60
CA ALA A 303 -10.86 -7.44 -3.88
C ALA A 303 -10.77 -7.10 -5.37
N HIS A 304 -9.79 -7.66 -6.08
CA HIS A 304 -9.65 -7.50 -7.53
C HIS A 304 -10.89 -7.98 -8.28
N GLN A 305 -11.52 -9.07 -7.81
CA GLN A 305 -12.71 -9.63 -8.46
C GLN A 305 -13.93 -8.71 -8.27
N LEU A 306 -14.10 -8.14 -7.07
CA LEU A 306 -15.14 -7.16 -6.80
C LEU A 306 -14.94 -5.87 -7.63
N GLY A 307 -13.70 -5.43 -7.76
CA GLY A 307 -13.34 -4.31 -8.61
C GLY A 307 -13.62 -4.59 -10.09
N GLY A 308 -13.22 -5.76 -10.58
CA GLY A 308 -13.40 -6.17 -11.98
C GLY A 308 -14.86 -6.34 -12.37
N MET A 309 -15.64 -7.07 -11.56
CA MET A 309 -17.03 -7.38 -11.88
C MET A 309 -17.98 -6.21 -11.63
N TYR A 310 -17.80 -5.50 -10.53
CA TYR A 310 -18.77 -4.50 -10.06
C TYR A 310 -18.24 -3.06 -10.12
N ASN A 311 -16.99 -2.86 -10.55
CA ASN A 311 -16.33 -1.55 -10.50
C ASN A 311 -16.42 -0.89 -9.12
N LEU A 312 -16.16 -1.68 -8.04
CA LEU A 312 -16.08 -1.16 -6.68
C LEU A 312 -14.70 -0.52 -6.43
N PRO A 313 -14.64 0.50 -5.56
CA PRO A 313 -13.36 1.11 -5.18
C PRO A 313 -12.45 0.10 -4.48
N HIS A 314 -11.23 -0.07 -4.99
CA HIS A 314 -10.28 -1.11 -4.57
C HIS A 314 -10.01 -1.09 -3.05
N GLY A 315 -9.62 0.05 -2.47
CA GLY A 315 -9.32 0.14 -1.04
C GLY A 315 -10.55 -0.08 -0.13
N VAL A 316 -11.77 0.16 -0.65
CA VAL A 316 -13.01 -0.20 0.08
C VAL A 316 -13.22 -1.71 0.09
N CYS A 317 -12.99 -2.38 -1.05
CA CYS A 317 -13.06 -3.83 -1.12
C CYS A 317 -12.04 -4.48 -0.17
N ASN A 318 -10.79 -4.02 -0.20
CA ASN A 318 -9.75 -4.48 0.71
C ASN A 318 -10.15 -4.28 2.18
N ALA A 319 -10.66 -3.11 2.54
CA ALA A 319 -11.08 -2.82 3.92
C ALA A 319 -12.20 -3.75 4.42
N ILE A 320 -13.15 -4.11 3.56
CA ILE A 320 -14.26 -5.00 3.93
C ILE A 320 -13.77 -6.45 4.06
N LEU A 321 -12.91 -6.89 3.16
CA LEU A 321 -12.39 -8.27 3.12
C LEU A 321 -11.30 -8.52 4.17
N LEU A 322 -10.62 -7.47 4.66
CA LEU A 322 -9.46 -7.60 5.55
C LEU A 322 -9.77 -8.42 6.81
N GLY A 323 -10.87 -8.11 7.50
CA GLY A 323 -11.25 -8.83 8.72
C GLY A 323 -11.48 -10.32 8.51
N PRO A 324 -12.40 -10.73 7.62
CA PRO A 324 -12.68 -12.13 7.31
C PRO A 324 -11.44 -12.92 6.90
N VAL A 325 -10.63 -12.38 5.98
CA VAL A 325 -9.44 -13.07 5.47
C VAL A 325 -8.36 -13.18 6.55
N GLN A 326 -8.12 -12.14 7.35
CA GLN A 326 -7.14 -12.23 8.43
C GLN A 326 -7.59 -13.14 9.57
N LYS A 327 -8.89 -13.23 9.85
CA LYS A 327 -9.46 -14.25 10.75
C LYS A 327 -9.20 -15.68 10.23
N TYR A 328 -9.27 -15.87 8.92
CA TYR A 328 -8.92 -17.13 8.28
C TYR A 328 -7.41 -17.43 8.43
N ASN A 329 -6.55 -16.48 8.05
CA ASN A 329 -5.10 -16.62 8.12
C ASN A 329 -4.59 -16.91 9.55
N ALA A 330 -5.21 -16.29 10.56
CA ALA A 330 -4.87 -16.47 11.97
C ALA A 330 -5.03 -17.93 12.47
N LYS A 331 -5.81 -18.77 11.79
CA LYS A 331 -5.90 -20.20 12.11
C LYS A 331 -4.59 -20.96 11.84
N TYR A 332 -3.76 -20.44 10.91
CA TYR A 332 -2.56 -21.09 10.41
C TYR A 332 -1.27 -20.45 10.92
N VAL A 333 -1.29 -19.13 11.15
CA VAL A 333 -0.13 -18.37 11.63
C VAL A 333 -0.50 -17.42 12.80
N PRO A 334 -1.14 -17.94 13.89
CA PRO A 334 -1.64 -17.10 14.97
C PRO A 334 -0.54 -16.33 15.71
N GLU A 335 0.69 -16.85 15.74
CA GLU A 335 1.85 -16.21 16.36
C GLU A 335 2.22 -14.88 15.72
N LEU A 336 2.07 -14.73 14.39
CA LEU A 336 2.37 -13.48 13.71
C LEU A 336 1.42 -12.35 14.12
N PHE A 337 0.23 -12.70 14.58
CA PHE A 337 -0.75 -11.71 15.04
C PHE A 337 -0.37 -11.04 16.35
N ILE A 338 0.55 -11.61 17.13
CA ILE A 338 1.12 -10.94 18.32
C ILE A 338 1.83 -9.66 17.92
N ASP A 339 2.67 -9.72 16.88
CA ASP A 339 3.42 -8.57 16.38
C ASP A 339 2.51 -7.56 15.67
N VAL A 340 1.51 -8.06 14.93
CA VAL A 340 0.48 -7.20 14.31
C VAL A 340 -0.32 -6.46 15.40
N ALA A 341 -0.76 -7.14 16.46
CA ALA A 341 -1.45 -6.51 17.59
C ALA A 341 -0.57 -5.46 18.26
N GLN A 342 0.71 -5.77 18.48
CA GLN A 342 1.67 -4.82 19.05
C GLN A 342 1.88 -3.61 18.14
N ALA A 343 1.96 -3.81 16.82
CA ALA A 343 2.06 -2.73 15.85
C ALA A 343 0.83 -1.82 15.87
N LEU A 344 -0.35 -2.38 16.07
CA LEU A 344 -1.61 -1.66 16.21
C LEU A 344 -1.82 -1.01 17.58
N GLY A 345 -0.91 -1.24 18.54
CA GLY A 345 -0.89 -0.56 19.85
C GLY A 345 -1.30 -1.42 21.05
N PHE A 346 -1.45 -2.73 20.90
CA PHE A 346 -1.87 -3.64 21.96
C PHE A 346 -0.71 -4.51 22.47
N GLN A 347 -0.68 -4.76 23.78
CA GLN A 347 0.28 -5.64 24.43
C GLN A 347 -0.46 -6.91 24.84
N CYS A 348 -0.28 -7.99 24.09
CA CYS A 348 -0.95 -9.26 24.32
C CYS A 348 -0.05 -10.31 24.97
N GLY A 349 1.24 -10.00 25.22
CA GLY A 349 2.20 -11.00 25.68
C GLY A 349 2.32 -12.14 24.67
N GLU A 350 2.26 -13.38 25.14
CA GLU A 350 2.28 -14.58 24.29
C GLU A 350 0.87 -15.12 23.98
N ASP A 351 -0.19 -14.40 24.37
CA ASP A 351 -1.58 -14.81 24.15
C ASP A 351 -1.99 -14.54 22.71
N LYS A 352 -1.91 -15.58 21.88
CA LYS A 352 -2.22 -15.54 20.44
C LYS A 352 -3.69 -15.27 20.20
N ASP A 353 -4.59 -15.84 20.99
CA ASP A 353 -6.04 -15.68 20.81
C ASP A 353 -6.47 -14.25 21.14
N LEU A 354 -5.91 -13.68 22.22
CA LEU A 354 -6.09 -12.27 22.53
C LEU A 354 -5.54 -11.38 21.42
N ALA A 355 -4.36 -11.68 20.90
CA ALA A 355 -3.74 -10.92 19.83
C ALA A 355 -4.60 -10.90 18.55
N VAL A 356 -5.07 -12.06 18.11
CA VAL A 356 -5.99 -12.19 16.97
C VAL A 356 -7.26 -11.38 17.20
N THR A 357 -7.87 -11.53 18.38
CA THR A 357 -9.08 -10.78 18.76
C THR A 357 -8.82 -9.27 18.66
N LYS A 358 -7.72 -8.75 19.22
CA LYS A 358 -7.39 -7.32 19.19
C LYS A 358 -7.11 -6.79 17.79
N VAL A 359 -6.48 -7.58 16.92
CA VAL A 359 -6.28 -7.20 15.51
C VAL A 359 -7.63 -7.06 14.80
N LEU A 360 -8.51 -8.05 14.91
CA LEU A 360 -9.81 -8.04 14.23
C LEU A 360 -10.73 -6.91 14.76
N GLU A 361 -10.76 -6.70 16.08
CA GLU A 361 -11.47 -5.57 16.71
C GLU A 361 -10.94 -4.23 16.19
N THR A 362 -9.61 -4.06 16.09
CA THR A 362 -8.99 -2.81 15.61
C THR A 362 -9.34 -2.54 14.14
N ILE A 363 -9.27 -3.55 13.27
CA ILE A 363 -9.67 -3.43 11.87
C ILE A 363 -11.14 -2.98 11.78
N LYS A 364 -12.04 -3.61 12.54
CA LYS A 364 -13.48 -3.27 12.56
C LYS A 364 -13.70 -1.82 13.03
N LEU A 365 -13.09 -1.44 14.15
CA LEU A 365 -13.25 -0.10 14.72
C LEU A 365 -12.67 0.99 13.82
N LEU A 366 -11.48 0.76 13.27
CA LEU A 366 -10.85 1.71 12.35
C LEU A 366 -11.73 1.93 11.12
N LYS A 367 -12.20 0.83 10.51
CA LYS A 367 -13.13 0.85 9.37
C LYS A 367 -14.39 1.68 9.66
N ASN A 368 -15.03 1.41 10.79
CA ASN A 368 -16.25 2.11 11.20
C ASN A 368 -15.99 3.62 11.45
N ARG A 369 -14.90 3.93 12.17
CA ARG A 369 -14.53 5.32 12.51
C ARG A 369 -14.29 6.18 11.28
N ILE A 370 -13.64 5.63 10.26
CA ILE A 370 -13.30 6.40 9.05
C ILE A 370 -14.38 6.34 7.96
N GLY A 371 -15.53 5.71 8.25
CA GLY A 371 -16.70 5.71 7.38
C GLY A 371 -16.63 4.75 6.20
N ILE A 372 -15.86 3.68 6.28
CA ILE A 372 -15.89 2.58 5.29
C ILE A 372 -17.20 1.80 5.46
N PRO A 373 -17.87 1.38 4.38
CA PRO A 373 -19.05 0.52 4.46
C PRO A 373 -18.76 -0.76 5.26
N LYS A 374 -19.73 -1.18 6.06
CA LYS A 374 -19.58 -2.30 7.01
C LYS A 374 -19.32 -3.62 6.32
N ASN A 375 -20.03 -3.87 5.23
CA ASN A 375 -20.06 -5.15 4.52
C ASN A 375 -20.36 -4.96 3.02
N LEU A 376 -20.37 -6.05 2.27
CA LEU A 376 -20.65 -6.01 0.83
C LEU A 376 -22.14 -5.77 0.51
N ARG A 377 -23.07 -5.97 1.45
CA ARG A 377 -24.51 -5.63 1.27
C ARG A 377 -24.75 -4.13 1.07
N ALA A 378 -23.82 -3.28 1.48
CA ALA A 378 -23.89 -1.84 1.22
C ALA A 378 -23.88 -1.50 -0.28
N PHE A 379 -23.63 -2.47 -1.14
CA PHE A 379 -23.57 -2.31 -2.59
C PHE A 379 -24.64 -3.18 -3.27
N ASP A 380 -25.77 -2.59 -3.66
CA ASP A 380 -26.94 -3.28 -4.26
C ASP A 380 -26.59 -4.16 -5.46
N LYS A 381 -25.48 -3.86 -6.14
CA LYS A 381 -25.03 -4.61 -7.31
C LYS A 381 -24.26 -5.89 -6.97
N VAL A 382 -23.82 -6.08 -5.74
CA VAL A 382 -23.14 -7.31 -5.31
C VAL A 382 -24.16 -8.41 -5.02
N LYS A 383 -23.99 -9.56 -5.66
CA LYS A 383 -24.92 -10.68 -5.57
C LYS A 383 -24.21 -11.93 -5.06
N VAL A 384 -24.85 -12.64 -4.14
CA VAL A 384 -24.34 -13.89 -3.56
C VAL A 384 -24.18 -14.97 -4.64
N GLU A 385 -25.03 -14.96 -5.66
CA GLU A 385 -24.97 -15.91 -6.78
C GLU A 385 -23.68 -15.83 -7.60
N ASP A 386 -22.97 -14.68 -7.54
CA ASP A 386 -21.73 -14.46 -8.25
C ASP A 386 -20.51 -14.97 -7.46
N PHE A 387 -20.62 -15.25 -6.16
CA PHE A 387 -19.49 -15.66 -5.31
C PHE A 387 -18.74 -16.88 -5.82
N PRO A 388 -19.37 -17.94 -6.39
CA PRO A 388 -18.64 -19.07 -6.96
C PRO A 388 -17.69 -18.67 -8.11
N LEU A 389 -18.11 -17.72 -8.95
CA LEU A 389 -17.29 -17.20 -10.05
C LEU A 389 -16.17 -16.27 -9.53
N LEU A 390 -16.50 -15.39 -8.58
CA LEU A 390 -15.52 -14.53 -7.94
C LEU A 390 -14.44 -15.35 -7.23
N ALA A 391 -14.81 -16.42 -6.54
CA ALA A 391 -13.89 -17.33 -5.87
C ALA A 391 -12.96 -18.04 -6.86
N GLU A 392 -13.51 -18.56 -7.97
CA GLU A 392 -12.70 -19.19 -9.01
C GLU A 392 -11.68 -18.23 -9.62
N ASN A 393 -12.05 -16.98 -9.83
CA ASN A 393 -11.15 -15.97 -10.36
C ASN A 393 -10.11 -15.54 -9.31
N ALA A 394 -10.49 -15.38 -8.03
CA ALA A 394 -9.57 -15.05 -6.95
C ALA A 394 -8.48 -16.11 -6.77
N MET A 395 -8.79 -17.39 -6.95
CA MET A 395 -7.80 -18.47 -6.90
C MET A 395 -6.80 -18.46 -8.05
N LYS A 396 -7.09 -17.74 -9.14
CA LYS A 396 -6.18 -17.54 -10.28
C LYS A 396 -5.36 -16.26 -10.16
N ASP A 397 -5.71 -15.40 -9.20
CA ASP A 397 -5.04 -14.12 -9.00
C ASP A 397 -3.65 -14.32 -8.37
N ALA A 398 -2.63 -13.71 -8.97
CA ALA A 398 -1.25 -13.84 -8.54
C ALA A 398 -1.01 -13.37 -7.10
N CYS A 399 -1.83 -12.45 -6.58
CA CYS A 399 -1.72 -11.95 -5.21
C CYS A 399 -1.95 -13.05 -4.17
N GLY A 400 -2.79 -14.06 -4.47
CA GLY A 400 -3.06 -15.17 -3.57
C GLY A 400 -1.88 -16.11 -3.34
N ALA A 401 -0.89 -16.13 -4.22
CA ALA A 401 0.19 -17.11 -4.23
C ALA A 401 1.02 -17.14 -2.93
N THR A 402 1.17 -16.01 -2.26
CA THR A 402 1.98 -15.87 -1.04
C THR A 402 1.16 -15.83 0.24
N ASN A 403 -0.14 -16.12 0.18
CA ASN A 403 -0.97 -16.20 1.38
C ASN A 403 -0.48 -17.32 2.32
N PRO A 404 -0.53 -17.16 3.64
CA PRO A 404 -0.02 -18.14 4.61
C PRO A 404 -0.55 -19.57 4.42
N HIS A 405 -1.80 -19.67 4.00
CA HIS A 405 -2.45 -20.93 3.67
C HIS A 405 -3.30 -20.76 2.41
N GLN A 406 -3.26 -21.74 1.51
CA GLN A 406 -4.04 -21.71 0.28
C GLN A 406 -5.46 -22.23 0.54
N PRO A 407 -6.50 -21.37 0.45
CA PRO A 407 -7.87 -21.80 0.68
C PRO A 407 -8.41 -22.64 -0.48
N THR A 408 -9.38 -23.51 -0.17
CA THR A 408 -10.22 -24.17 -1.19
C THR A 408 -11.20 -23.17 -1.78
N LYS A 409 -11.81 -23.52 -2.92
CA LYS A 409 -12.84 -22.67 -3.55
C LYS A 409 -14.02 -22.42 -2.60
N GLU A 410 -14.44 -23.44 -1.87
CA GLU A 410 -15.52 -23.38 -0.88
C GLU A 410 -15.19 -22.41 0.25
N GLU A 411 -13.95 -22.41 0.74
CA GLU A 411 -13.51 -21.48 1.77
C GLU A 411 -13.47 -20.03 1.24
N VAL A 412 -13.05 -19.80 -0.01
CA VAL A 412 -13.10 -18.45 -0.61
C VAL A 412 -14.55 -17.97 -0.78
N ILE A 413 -15.47 -18.85 -1.20
CA ILE A 413 -16.91 -18.53 -1.24
C ILE A 413 -17.41 -18.15 0.15
N GLN A 414 -17.02 -18.89 1.19
CA GLN A 414 -17.40 -18.59 2.57
C GLN A 414 -16.82 -17.24 3.04
N LEU A 415 -15.59 -16.91 2.67
CA LEU A 415 -14.98 -15.62 3.00
C LEU A 415 -15.74 -14.44 2.33
N PHE A 416 -16.20 -14.59 1.09
CA PHE A 416 -17.10 -13.62 0.45
C PHE A 416 -18.43 -13.51 1.19
N GLN A 417 -19.00 -14.64 1.61
CA GLN A 417 -20.24 -14.67 2.39
C GLN A 417 -20.06 -13.98 3.76
N GLU A 418 -18.96 -14.26 4.49
CA GLU A 418 -18.64 -13.58 5.75
C GLU A 418 -18.49 -12.07 5.53
N ALA A 419 -17.82 -11.63 4.46
CA ALA A 419 -17.69 -10.22 4.13
C ALA A 419 -19.01 -9.56 3.72
N TYR A 420 -19.95 -10.33 3.17
CA TYR A 420 -21.29 -9.87 2.82
C TYR A 420 -22.22 -9.76 4.04
N ASP A 421 -22.10 -10.69 4.99
CA ASP A 421 -22.97 -10.81 6.15
C ASP A 421 -22.43 -10.14 7.42
N GLN A 422 -21.26 -9.51 7.39
CA GLN A 422 -20.69 -8.84 8.57
C GLN A 422 -21.73 -7.93 9.23
N GLU A 423 -22.15 -8.30 10.45
CA GLU A 423 -23.02 -7.48 11.28
C GLU A 423 -22.20 -6.67 12.29
N ASP A 424 -22.76 -5.57 12.78
CA ASP A 424 -22.23 -4.93 13.96
C ASP A 424 -22.60 -5.80 15.17
N ASP A 425 -21.59 -6.38 15.76
CA ASP A 425 -21.73 -6.82 17.13
C ASP A 425 -21.71 -5.56 18.01
N GLU A 426 -22.89 -5.07 18.38
CA GLU A 426 -23.06 -3.89 19.27
C GLU A 426 -22.43 -4.14 20.65
N SER A 427 -22.03 -5.39 20.95
CA SER A 427 -21.43 -5.81 22.22
C SER A 427 -19.95 -5.50 22.34
N ILE A 428 -19.24 -5.06 21.30
CA ILE A 428 -17.89 -4.54 21.47
C ILE A 428 -17.98 -3.19 22.18
N GLU A 429 -17.90 -3.24 23.50
CA GLU A 429 -17.89 -2.05 24.36
C GLU A 429 -16.81 -1.07 23.88
N VAL A 430 -17.22 -0.06 23.15
CA VAL A 430 -16.42 1.11 22.78
C VAL A 430 -15.64 1.64 23.99
N ALA A 431 -16.23 1.57 25.19
CA ALA A 431 -15.62 1.92 26.47
C ALA A 431 -14.35 1.12 26.80
N ASN A 432 -14.30 -0.17 26.55
CA ASN A 432 -13.12 -1.00 26.85
C ASN A 432 -11.95 -0.68 25.91
N LEU A 433 -12.23 -0.40 24.65
CA LEU A 433 -11.19 -0.04 23.68
C LEU A 433 -10.68 1.38 23.91
N GLN A 434 -11.57 2.32 24.24
CA GLN A 434 -11.21 3.67 24.65
C GLN A 434 -10.30 3.66 25.88
N GLN A 435 -10.59 2.79 26.85
CA GLN A 435 -9.77 2.65 28.04
C GLN A 435 -8.38 2.03 27.74
N GLN A 436 -8.31 1.08 26.83
CA GLN A 436 -7.03 0.46 26.42
C GLN A 436 -6.20 1.40 25.54
N LEU A 437 -6.82 2.15 24.64
CA LEU A 437 -6.15 3.19 23.86
C LEU A 437 -5.65 4.33 24.76
N ALA A 438 -6.41 4.71 25.81
CA ALA A 438 -5.97 5.67 26.82
C ALA A 438 -4.79 5.17 27.64
N ALA A 439 -4.77 3.88 27.98
CA ALA A 439 -3.65 3.25 28.68
C ALA A 439 -2.38 3.14 27.81
N ALA A 440 -2.53 2.88 26.51
CA ALA A 440 -1.44 2.90 25.54
C ALA A 440 -0.88 4.31 25.36
N ALA A 441 -1.75 5.36 25.34
CA ALA A 441 -1.35 6.76 25.31
C ALA A 441 -0.55 7.20 26.53
N ALA A 442 -0.97 6.73 27.71
CA ALA A 442 -0.30 7.06 28.96
C ALA A 442 1.13 6.48 29.06
N ARG A 443 1.41 5.37 28.34
CA ARG A 443 2.72 4.71 28.28
C ARG A 443 3.64 5.33 27.23
N CYS A 444 3.12 6.06 26.25
CA CYS A 444 3.92 6.74 25.23
C CYS A 444 4.55 8.00 25.83
N LYS A 445 5.80 7.90 26.32
CA LYS A 445 6.51 8.98 27.04
C LYS A 445 6.87 10.20 26.17
N ASP A 446 6.74 10.16 24.85
CA ASP A 446 7.36 11.13 23.95
C ASP A 446 6.45 11.75 22.89
N SER A 447 5.28 12.26 23.21
CA SER A 447 4.81 13.47 22.51
C SER A 447 3.46 13.97 23.05
N ALA A 448 3.42 15.24 23.36
CA ALA A 448 2.20 16.00 23.67
C ALA A 448 1.15 15.92 22.54
N VAL A 449 1.58 15.69 21.31
CA VAL A 449 0.74 15.54 20.11
C VAL A 449 -0.01 14.20 20.10
N LEU A 450 0.67 13.10 20.43
CA LEU A 450 0.02 11.79 20.60
C LEU A 450 -1.01 11.80 21.74
N LYS A 451 -0.66 12.42 22.88
CA LYS A 451 -1.59 12.60 24.00
C LYS A 451 -2.82 13.40 23.60
N LYS A 452 -2.66 14.47 22.83
CA LYS A 452 -3.78 15.34 22.41
C LYS A 452 -4.69 14.64 21.37
N ALA A 453 -4.12 13.89 20.42
CA ALA A 453 -4.88 13.10 19.46
C ALA A 453 -5.68 11.98 20.14
N MET A 454 -5.10 11.35 21.16
CA MET A 454 -5.76 10.26 21.90
C MET A 454 -6.80 10.78 22.92
N VAL A 455 -6.61 11.96 23.50
CA VAL A 455 -7.63 12.60 24.34
C VAL A 455 -8.86 13.03 23.51
N GLN A 456 -8.65 13.50 22.28
CA GLN A 456 -9.77 13.79 21.36
C GLN A 456 -10.52 12.51 20.94
N LEU A 457 -9.83 11.38 20.85
CA LEU A 457 -10.41 10.04 20.63
C LEU A 457 -11.36 9.58 21.75
N LEU A 458 -11.14 10.05 22.98
CA LEU A 458 -11.91 9.69 24.17
C LEU A 458 -13.12 10.57 24.41
N GLN A 459 -13.21 11.72 23.74
CA GLN A 459 -14.26 12.73 23.95
C GLN A 459 -15.32 12.78 22.84
N GLY A 460 -15.16 12.04 21.74
CA GLY A 460 -16.13 11.89 20.66
C GLY A 460 -16.67 10.48 20.60
#